data_f693b4c072ef7fcc9bcdd2e7c1430ec9
#
_entry.id   f693b4c072ef7fcc9bcdd2e7c1430ec9
#
_cell.length_a   1.000
_cell.length_b   1.000
_cell.length_c   1.000
_cell.angle_alpha   90.00
_cell.angle_beta   90.00
_cell.angle_gamma   90.00
#
_symmetry.space_group_name_H-M   'P 1'
#
loop_
_entity.id
_entity.type
_entity.pdbx_description
1 polymer ?
#
loop_
_entity_poly.entity_id
_entity_poly.type
_entity_poly.pdbx_seq_one_letter_code
_entity_poly.pdbx_strand_id
1 'polypeptide(L)'
;DNVIPCANSVMANNLFLLSKYLNNEDYLLRSKKMLEKVIEQIPDYGFGYANWALLLQRTNQPFYEVAFGGSNAIRNKNKLNEHYLPMKVTAPVNIKNKIEFTADKNETDDLIYVCRNHSCLLPTSDIIKVAQIITGKQ
;
A
#
# COMPACT_ATOMS: atom_id res chain seq x y z
N ASP A 1 -8.92 1.86 19.76
CA ASP A 1 -7.48 1.89 20.03
C ASP A 1 -7.24 2.54 21.40
N ASN A 2 -6.21 2.18 22.08
CA ASN A 2 -5.79 2.81 23.31
C ASN A 2 -4.25 2.70 23.38
N VAL A 3 -3.70 2.07 24.43
CA VAL A 3 -2.25 1.79 24.51
C VAL A 3 -1.77 0.87 23.38
N ILE A 4 -2.65 -0.05 22.95
CA ILE A 4 -2.44 -0.92 21.79
C ILE A 4 -3.61 -0.79 20.80
N PRO A 5 -3.39 -0.99 19.50
CA PRO A 5 -4.46 -1.03 18.51
C PRO A 5 -5.51 -2.10 18.86
N CYS A 6 -6.78 -1.76 18.73
CA CYS A 6 -7.86 -2.72 18.97
C CYS A 6 -7.97 -3.73 17.82
N ALA A 7 -8.51 -4.92 18.10
CA ALA A 7 -8.63 -5.98 17.10
C ALA A 7 -9.41 -5.54 15.85
N ASN A 8 -10.45 -4.73 16.01
CA ASN A 8 -11.25 -4.24 14.90
C ASN A 8 -10.47 -3.28 14.00
N SER A 9 -9.70 -2.35 14.56
CA SER A 9 -8.88 -1.41 13.77
C SER A 9 -7.75 -2.14 13.03
N VAL A 10 -7.13 -3.14 13.66
CA VAL A 10 -6.14 -4.02 13.02
C VAL A 10 -6.77 -4.81 11.88
N MET A 11 -7.94 -5.43 12.11
CA MET A 11 -8.64 -6.18 11.06
C MET A 11 -9.01 -5.29 9.88
N ALA A 12 -9.54 -4.09 10.12
CA ALA A 12 -9.90 -3.16 9.06
C ALA A 12 -8.68 -2.73 8.22
N ASN A 13 -7.54 -2.44 8.85
CA ASN A 13 -6.29 -2.16 8.15
C ASN A 13 -5.78 -3.38 7.36
N ASN A 14 -5.86 -4.59 7.92
CA ASN A 14 -5.45 -5.81 7.23
C ASN A 14 -6.32 -6.08 5.99
N LEU A 15 -7.64 -5.90 6.10
CA LEU A 15 -8.55 -6.03 4.95
C LEU A 15 -8.23 -5.02 3.86
N PHE A 16 -7.91 -3.77 4.21
CA PHE A 16 -7.46 -2.78 3.25
C PHE A 16 -6.18 -3.23 2.52
N LEU A 17 -5.16 -3.66 3.26
CA LEU A 17 -3.89 -4.10 2.66
C LEU A 17 -4.09 -5.36 1.79
N LEU A 18 -4.85 -6.35 2.27
CA LEU A 18 -5.17 -7.55 1.51
C LEU A 18 -5.94 -7.23 0.23
N SER A 19 -6.85 -6.24 0.27
CA SER A 19 -7.56 -5.82 -0.94
C SER A 19 -6.60 -5.33 -2.03
N LYS A 20 -5.49 -4.70 -1.64
CA LYS A 20 -4.46 -4.24 -2.57
C LYS A 20 -3.59 -5.37 -3.13
N TYR A 21 -3.19 -6.32 -2.27
CA TYR A 21 -2.40 -7.47 -2.71
C TYR A 21 -3.16 -8.43 -3.61
N LEU A 22 -4.45 -8.64 -3.34
CA LEU A 22 -5.28 -9.66 -3.98
C LEU A 22 -6.29 -9.08 -4.99
N ASN A 23 -6.28 -7.76 -5.18
CA ASN A 23 -7.28 -7.04 -5.99
C ASN A 23 -8.73 -7.44 -5.62
N ASN A 24 -9.02 -7.46 -4.32
CA ASN A 24 -10.30 -7.95 -3.80
C ASN A 24 -11.17 -6.80 -3.29
N GLU A 25 -12.19 -6.45 -4.09
CA GLU A 25 -13.12 -5.36 -3.79
C GLU A 25 -13.99 -5.63 -2.55
N ASP A 26 -14.32 -6.87 -2.23
CA ASP A 26 -15.08 -7.21 -1.03
C ASP A 26 -14.30 -6.89 0.25
N TYR A 27 -12.97 -7.14 0.25
CA TYR A 27 -12.11 -6.78 1.37
C TYR A 27 -12.02 -5.26 1.54
N LEU A 28 -11.90 -4.52 0.43
CA LEU A 28 -11.89 -3.06 0.45
C LEU A 28 -13.21 -2.51 1.00
N LEU A 29 -14.34 -3.04 0.53
CA LEU A 29 -15.67 -2.63 0.97
C LEU A 29 -15.88 -2.90 2.47
N ARG A 30 -15.49 -4.08 2.94
CA ARG A 30 -15.57 -4.43 4.38
C ARG A 30 -14.72 -3.50 5.23
N SER A 31 -13.47 -3.23 4.82
CA SER A 31 -12.58 -2.29 5.49
C SER A 31 -13.22 -0.89 5.62
N LYS A 32 -13.77 -0.35 4.52
CA LYS A 32 -14.46 0.94 4.52
C LYS A 32 -15.69 0.95 5.42
N LYS A 33 -16.55 -0.08 5.37
CA LYS A 33 -17.72 -0.20 6.24
C LYS A 33 -17.36 -0.26 7.72
N MET A 34 -16.21 -0.84 8.07
CA MET A 34 -15.72 -0.83 9.46
C MET A 34 -15.28 0.57 9.87
N LEU A 35 -14.58 1.31 9.00
CA LEU A 35 -14.16 2.68 9.24
C LEU A 35 -15.35 3.64 9.40
N GLU A 36 -16.38 3.52 8.56
CA GLU A 36 -17.58 4.36 8.59
C GLU A 36 -18.27 4.36 9.96
N LYS A 37 -18.18 3.26 10.72
CA LYS A 37 -18.80 3.16 12.05
C LYS A 37 -18.11 4.00 13.14
N VAL A 38 -16.89 4.45 12.89
CA VAL A 38 -16.07 5.15 13.89
C VAL A 38 -15.56 6.49 13.39
N ILE A 39 -15.77 6.83 12.12
CA ILE A 39 -15.15 7.98 11.47
C ILE A 39 -15.53 9.32 12.16
N GLU A 40 -16.76 9.45 12.61
CA GLU A 40 -17.23 10.65 13.28
C GLU A 40 -16.61 10.85 14.67
N GLN A 41 -16.11 9.79 15.30
CA GLN A 41 -15.49 9.81 16.62
C GLN A 41 -14.00 10.11 16.59
N ILE A 42 -13.36 9.99 15.43
CA ILE A 42 -11.91 10.20 15.27
C ILE A 42 -11.49 11.63 15.68
N PRO A 43 -12.20 12.71 15.27
CA PRO A 43 -11.82 14.07 15.67
C PRO A 43 -11.92 14.33 17.17
N ASP A 44 -12.88 13.71 17.85
CA ASP A 44 -13.16 13.96 19.27
C ASP A 44 -12.10 13.33 20.19
N TYR A 45 -11.56 12.19 19.80
CA TYR A 45 -10.56 11.46 20.58
C TYR A 45 -9.51 10.78 19.68
N GLY A 46 -8.77 11.59 18.89
CA GLY A 46 -7.82 11.12 17.89
C GLY A 46 -6.77 10.13 18.42
N PHE A 47 -6.30 10.30 19.66
CA PHE A 47 -5.35 9.38 20.27
C PHE A 47 -5.94 7.95 20.43
N GLY A 48 -7.20 7.83 20.85
CA GLY A 48 -7.90 6.57 20.99
C GLY A 48 -8.30 5.92 19.66
N TYR A 49 -8.15 6.63 18.54
CA TYR A 49 -8.50 6.16 17.20
C TYR A 49 -7.30 6.21 16.22
N ALA A 50 -6.07 6.25 16.70
CA ALA A 50 -4.88 6.46 15.87
C ALA A 50 -4.75 5.45 14.72
N ASN A 51 -5.01 4.16 14.96
CA ASN A 51 -4.94 3.13 13.94
C ASN A 51 -6.12 3.22 12.92
N TRP A 52 -7.28 3.73 13.35
CA TRP A 52 -8.38 4.05 12.46
C TRP A 52 -8.08 5.30 11.61
N ALA A 53 -7.44 6.32 12.19
CA ALA A 53 -6.99 7.50 11.46
C ALA A 53 -5.96 7.15 10.37
N LEU A 54 -5.09 6.17 10.63
CA LEU A 54 -4.19 5.62 9.61
C LEU A 54 -4.97 4.99 8.45
N LEU A 55 -6.05 4.23 8.73
CA LEU A 55 -6.90 3.67 7.68
C LEU A 55 -7.64 4.76 6.91
N LEU A 56 -8.17 5.78 7.61
CA LEU A 56 -8.81 6.94 6.98
C LEU A 56 -7.84 7.64 6.02
N GLN A 57 -6.59 7.82 6.41
CA GLN A 57 -5.56 8.40 5.56
C GLN A 57 -5.31 7.52 4.33
N ARG A 58 -5.16 6.21 4.49
CA ARG A 58 -4.94 5.25 3.40
C ARG A 58 -6.09 5.20 2.38
N THR A 59 -7.33 5.41 2.83
CA THR A 59 -8.50 5.39 1.95
C THR A 59 -8.70 6.70 1.19
N ASN A 60 -8.23 7.83 1.73
CA ASN A 60 -8.46 9.17 1.19
C ASN A 60 -7.25 9.75 0.45
N GLN A 61 -6.05 9.20 0.66
CA GLN A 61 -4.83 9.63 -0.03
C GLN A 61 -4.46 8.69 -1.18
N PRO A 62 -3.64 9.13 -2.14
CA PRO A 62 -3.06 8.25 -3.13
C PRO A 62 -2.32 7.08 -2.46
N PHE A 63 -2.72 5.85 -2.79
CA PHE A 63 -2.08 4.64 -2.29
C PHE A 63 -1.49 3.86 -3.46
N TYR A 64 -0.23 3.47 -3.37
CA TYR A 64 0.54 2.92 -4.47
C TYR A 64 0.84 1.43 -4.29
N GLU A 65 0.87 0.73 -5.40
CA GLU A 65 1.29 -0.66 -5.53
C GLU A 65 2.62 -0.67 -6.28
N VAL A 66 3.70 -1.12 -5.63
CA VAL A 66 5.05 -1.06 -6.20
C VAL A 66 5.60 -2.46 -6.39
N ALA A 67 5.79 -2.85 -7.66
CA ALA A 67 6.37 -4.13 -8.02
C ALA A 67 7.84 -3.96 -8.45
N PHE A 68 8.67 -4.93 -8.07
CA PHE A 68 10.10 -4.94 -8.38
C PHE A 68 10.44 -6.17 -9.20
N GLY A 69 10.89 -5.97 -10.45
CA GLY A 69 11.41 -7.01 -11.33
C GLY A 69 12.91 -7.24 -11.15
N GLY A 70 13.39 -8.29 -11.81
CA GLY A 70 14.79 -8.61 -11.96
C GLY A 70 15.47 -9.24 -10.76
N SER A 71 16.73 -9.53 -10.92
CA SER A 71 17.59 -10.16 -9.91
C SER A 71 17.83 -9.25 -8.69
N ASN A 72 17.73 -7.94 -8.87
CA ASN A 72 17.87 -6.93 -7.82
C ASN A 72 16.56 -6.53 -7.12
N ALA A 73 15.45 -7.21 -7.37
CA ALA A 73 14.13 -6.87 -6.84
C ALA A 73 14.13 -6.65 -5.32
N ILE A 74 14.70 -7.58 -4.55
CA ILE A 74 14.77 -7.47 -3.08
C ILE A 74 15.67 -6.31 -2.64
N ARG A 75 16.82 -6.14 -3.30
CA ARG A 75 17.74 -5.03 -3.01
C ARG A 75 17.07 -3.67 -3.27
N ASN A 76 16.39 -3.53 -4.40
CA ASN A 76 15.71 -2.29 -4.78
C ASN A 76 14.52 -2.00 -3.84
N LYS A 77 13.75 -3.03 -3.46
CA LYS A 77 12.70 -2.91 -2.43
C LYS A 77 13.28 -2.40 -1.11
N ASN A 78 14.39 -2.96 -0.63
CA ASN A 78 15.02 -2.56 0.62
C ASN A 78 15.50 -1.11 0.56
N LYS A 79 16.15 -0.70 -0.53
CA LYS A 79 16.54 0.70 -0.75
C LYS A 79 15.34 1.66 -0.75
N LEU A 80 14.22 1.29 -1.39
CA LEU A 80 13.03 2.12 -1.34
C LEU A 80 12.47 2.23 0.09
N ASN A 81 12.59 1.20 0.91
CA ASN A 81 12.12 1.19 2.28
C ASN A 81 13.00 2.00 3.26
N GLU A 82 14.19 2.46 2.85
CA GLU A 82 14.98 3.45 3.60
C GLU A 82 14.28 4.81 3.63
N HIS A 83 13.35 5.06 2.71
CA HIS A 83 12.48 6.23 2.70
C HIS A 83 11.19 5.95 3.47
N TYR A 84 10.73 6.92 4.29
CA TYR A 84 9.43 6.84 4.94
C TYR A 84 8.29 7.05 3.94
N LEU A 85 7.71 5.97 3.45
CA LEU A 85 6.67 5.96 2.42
C LEU A 85 5.50 5.08 2.88
N PRO A 86 4.61 5.58 3.77
CA PRO A 86 3.56 4.77 4.39
C PRO A 86 2.41 4.42 3.44
N MET A 87 2.27 5.14 2.31
CA MET A 87 1.15 5.00 1.37
C MET A 87 1.46 4.04 0.23
N LYS A 88 2.05 2.88 0.55
CA LYS A 88 2.34 1.85 -0.46
C LYS A 88 2.26 0.44 0.07
N VAL A 89 2.05 -0.49 -0.84
CA VAL A 89 2.40 -1.92 -0.71
C VAL A 89 3.51 -2.25 -1.69
N THR A 90 4.31 -3.26 -1.39
CA THR A 90 5.44 -3.65 -2.23
C THR A 90 5.50 -5.15 -2.41
N ALA A 91 5.83 -5.63 -3.62
CA ALA A 91 6.09 -7.04 -3.87
C ALA A 91 7.18 -7.23 -4.94
N PRO A 92 8.00 -8.28 -4.85
CA PRO A 92 8.80 -8.71 -5.99
C PRO A 92 7.89 -9.31 -7.06
N VAL A 93 8.24 -9.07 -8.32
CA VAL A 93 7.62 -9.78 -9.45
C VAL A 93 8.11 -11.22 -9.40
N ASN A 94 7.15 -12.15 -9.36
CA ASN A 94 7.44 -13.58 -9.38
C ASN A 94 6.22 -14.30 -9.95
N ILE A 95 6.41 -15.04 -11.03
CA ILE A 95 5.35 -15.79 -11.73
C ILE A 95 4.61 -16.76 -10.79
N LYS A 96 5.28 -17.25 -9.74
CA LYS A 96 4.68 -18.14 -8.75
C LYS A 96 3.79 -17.43 -7.72
N ASN A 97 3.90 -16.11 -7.61
CA ASN A 97 3.11 -15.33 -6.68
C ASN A 97 1.75 -14.97 -7.28
N LYS A 98 0.69 -15.14 -6.48
CA LYS A 98 -0.67 -14.72 -6.83
C LYS A 98 -0.94 -13.27 -6.40
N ILE A 99 0.07 -12.38 -6.51
CA ILE A 99 -0.09 -10.97 -6.19
C ILE A 99 -0.49 -10.24 -7.47
N GLU A 100 -1.72 -9.77 -7.51
CA GLU A 100 -2.35 -9.28 -8.74
C GLU A 100 -1.57 -8.15 -9.41
N PHE A 101 -1.11 -7.16 -8.66
CA PHE A 101 -0.37 -6.03 -9.25
C PHE A 101 1.04 -6.38 -9.77
N THR A 102 1.45 -7.65 -9.61
CA THR A 102 2.71 -8.15 -10.21
C THR A 102 2.48 -9.02 -11.45
N ALA A 103 1.23 -9.38 -11.77
CA ALA A 103 0.90 -10.43 -12.74
C ALA A 103 1.48 -10.12 -14.12
N ASP A 104 1.26 -8.98 -14.71
CA ASP A 104 1.68 -8.67 -16.09
C ASP A 104 3.04 -7.96 -16.15
N LYS A 105 3.90 -8.14 -15.15
CA LYS A 105 5.20 -7.47 -15.07
C LYS A 105 6.34 -8.40 -15.50
N ASN A 106 7.36 -7.82 -16.10
CA ASN A 106 8.55 -8.58 -16.49
C ASN A 106 9.38 -8.98 -15.25
N GLU A 107 9.62 -10.29 -15.09
CA GLU A 107 10.38 -10.86 -13.98
C GLU A 107 11.90 -10.72 -14.17
N THR A 108 12.38 -10.56 -15.40
CA THR A 108 13.82 -10.59 -15.72
C THR A 108 14.51 -9.24 -15.66
N ASP A 109 13.78 -8.17 -15.94
CA ASP A 109 14.34 -6.82 -16.01
C ASP A 109 14.35 -6.16 -14.62
N ASP A 110 15.46 -5.53 -14.26
CA ASP A 110 15.63 -4.79 -13.01
C ASP A 110 14.84 -3.47 -13.02
N LEU A 111 13.53 -3.57 -13.23
CA LEU A 111 12.61 -2.45 -13.33
C LEU A 111 11.66 -2.37 -12.14
N ILE A 112 11.27 -1.16 -11.80
CA ILE A 112 10.30 -0.84 -10.74
C ILE A 112 9.03 -0.33 -11.41
N TYR A 113 7.92 -0.95 -11.09
CA TYR A 113 6.59 -0.62 -11.60
C TYR A 113 5.81 0.06 -10.49
N VAL A 114 5.37 1.29 -10.71
CA VAL A 114 4.56 2.06 -9.76
C VAL A 114 3.15 2.16 -10.30
N CYS A 115 2.21 1.53 -9.62
CA CYS A 115 0.81 1.46 -10.05
C CYS A 115 -0.10 2.11 -9.01
N ARG A 116 -1.27 2.55 -9.47
CA ARG A 116 -2.35 3.08 -8.65
C ARG A 116 -3.68 2.85 -9.36
N ASN A 117 -4.66 2.28 -8.66
CA ASN A 117 -6.00 2.03 -9.20
C ASN A 117 -5.94 1.31 -10.58
N HIS A 118 -5.20 0.20 -10.66
CA HIS A 118 -5.00 -0.61 -11.88
C HIS A 118 -4.28 0.10 -13.04
N SER A 119 -3.77 1.31 -12.84
CA SER A 119 -2.98 2.03 -13.84
C SER A 119 -1.53 2.15 -13.38
N CYS A 120 -0.59 1.81 -14.25
CA CYS A 120 0.84 1.88 -13.95
C CYS A 120 1.52 2.98 -14.76
N LEU A 121 2.48 3.64 -14.14
CA LEU A 121 3.38 4.57 -14.81
C LEU A 121 4.42 3.80 -15.65
N LEU A 122 5.14 4.51 -16.49
CA LEU A 122 6.28 3.92 -17.20
C LEU A 122 7.29 3.36 -16.19
N PRO A 123 7.74 2.12 -16.38
CA PRO A 123 8.71 1.48 -15.49
C PRO A 123 10.01 2.28 -15.43
N THR A 124 10.68 2.22 -14.29
CA THR A 124 11.96 2.91 -14.07
C THR A 124 12.90 2.08 -13.20
N SER A 125 14.20 2.27 -13.35
CA SER A 125 15.20 1.72 -12.41
C SER A 125 15.61 2.71 -11.32
N ASP A 126 15.10 3.94 -11.36
CA ASP A 126 15.46 5.03 -10.45
C ASP A 126 14.59 5.03 -9.20
N ILE A 127 15.17 4.63 -8.07
CA ILE A 127 14.52 4.57 -6.76
C ILE A 127 14.13 5.96 -6.24
N ILE A 128 14.93 6.99 -6.53
CA ILE A 128 14.66 8.36 -6.08
C ILE A 128 13.41 8.87 -6.78
N LYS A 129 13.31 8.64 -8.09
CA LYS A 129 12.11 8.96 -8.86
C LYS A 129 10.86 8.27 -8.32
N VAL A 130 10.97 6.99 -7.96
CA VAL A 130 9.86 6.24 -7.32
C VAL A 130 9.44 6.89 -6.00
N ALA A 131 10.40 7.25 -5.15
CA ALA A 131 10.13 7.92 -3.88
C ALA A 131 9.45 9.28 -4.08
N GLN A 132 9.89 10.07 -5.07
CA GLN A 132 9.28 11.35 -5.44
C GLN A 132 7.82 11.18 -5.90
N ILE A 133 7.55 10.20 -6.76
CA ILE A 133 6.18 9.88 -7.22
C ILE A 133 5.27 9.59 -6.03
N ILE A 134 5.71 8.74 -5.10
CA ILE A 134 4.89 8.33 -3.95
C ILE A 134 4.66 9.49 -2.97
N THR A 135 5.65 10.37 -2.80
CA THR A 135 5.53 11.54 -1.91
C THR A 135 4.83 12.73 -2.55
N GLY A 136 4.61 12.73 -3.86
CA GLY A 136 4.10 13.89 -4.61
C GLY A 136 5.08 15.07 -4.65
N LYS A 137 6.36 14.84 -4.33
CA LYS A 137 7.42 15.87 -4.43
C LYS A 137 8.02 15.82 -5.83
N GLN A 138 7.92 16.92 -6.55
CA GLN A 138 8.67 17.17 -7.79
C GLN A 138 10.07 17.66 -7.49
#